data_4799c62a85d1ecc8749562e2ef0cac60
#
_entry.id   4799c62a85d1ecc8749562e2ef0cac60
#
_cell.length_a   1.000
_cell.length_b   1.000
_cell.length_c   1.000
_cell.angle_alpha   90.00
_cell.angle_beta   90.00
_cell.angle_gamma   90.00
#
_symmetry.space_group_name_H-M   'P 1'
#
loop_
_entity.id
_entity.type
_entity.pdbx_description
1 polymer ?
#
loop_
_entity_poly.entity_id
_entity_poly.type
_entity_poly.pdbx_seq_one_letter_code
_entity_poly.pdbx_strand_id
1 'polypeptide(L)'
;MYESAVREVRTGRELEAAVLRNSARKLQQCRDTWTSEQPADLPEALRINQSIWSILQRELLDEANPLPATLKANLLKLSVIVDRQTLDLVQQPAPEKLDLLVDINLGIAEGLSTQPIGLHVVPSAEVPAYGNEAVCA
;
A
#
# COMPACT_ATOMS: atom_id res chain seq x y z
N MET A 1 -0.53 -21.39 20.09
CA MET A 1 -0.42 -21.60 18.81
C MET A 1 -1.31 -20.77 17.99
N TYR A 2 -2.58 -20.83 18.14
CA TYR A 2 -3.50 -20.04 17.42
C TYR A 2 -3.25 -18.55 17.64
N GLU A 3 -3.02 -18.15 18.85
CA GLU A 3 -2.76 -16.77 19.15
C GLU A 3 -1.49 -16.28 18.51
N SER A 4 -0.50 -17.11 18.37
CA SER A 4 0.75 -16.74 17.77
C SER A 4 0.55 -16.48 16.31
N ALA A 5 -0.22 -17.31 15.63
CA ALA A 5 -0.47 -17.15 14.22
C ALA A 5 -1.23 -15.86 13.95
N VAL A 6 -2.22 -15.56 14.77
CA VAL A 6 -3.00 -14.35 14.61
C VAL A 6 -2.11 -13.14 14.84
N ARG A 7 -1.24 -13.23 15.83
CA ARG A 7 -0.35 -12.14 16.11
C ARG A 7 0.63 -11.90 14.97
N GLU A 8 1.13 -12.95 14.36
CA GLU A 8 2.04 -12.79 13.26
C GLU A 8 1.38 -12.11 12.08
N VAL A 9 0.15 -12.42 11.80
CA VAL A 9 -0.55 -11.82 10.71
C VAL A 9 -0.81 -10.36 10.99
N ARG A 10 -1.18 -10.02 12.23
CA ARG A 10 -1.39 -8.64 12.55
C ARG A 10 -0.10 -7.90 12.41
N THR A 11 1.00 -8.46 12.87
CA THR A 11 2.31 -7.85 12.78
C THR A 11 2.65 -7.61 11.31
N GLY A 12 2.32 -8.55 10.45
CA GLY A 12 2.59 -8.41 9.04
C GLY A 12 1.83 -7.24 8.44
N ARG A 13 0.57 -7.04 8.84
CA ARG A 13 -0.22 -5.94 8.34
C ARG A 13 0.29 -4.63 8.87
N GLU A 14 0.67 -4.61 10.13
CA GLU A 14 1.22 -3.40 10.72
C GLU A 14 2.52 -3.05 10.03
N LEU A 15 3.31 -4.04 9.64
CA LEU A 15 4.56 -3.80 9.00
C LEU A 15 4.31 -3.23 7.60
N GLU A 16 3.34 -3.76 6.88
CA GLU A 16 2.99 -3.25 5.57
C GLU A 16 2.54 -1.80 5.67
N ALA A 17 1.72 -1.48 6.67
CA ALA A 17 1.27 -0.12 6.87
C ALA A 17 2.44 0.79 7.18
N ALA A 18 3.38 0.31 8.00
CA ALA A 18 4.54 1.11 8.38
C ALA A 18 5.43 1.39 7.18
N VAL A 19 5.59 0.41 6.30
CA VAL A 19 6.41 0.57 5.11
C VAL A 19 5.79 1.61 4.19
N LEU A 20 4.47 1.56 4.03
CA LEU A 20 3.78 2.54 3.18
C LEU A 20 3.87 3.94 3.78
N ARG A 21 3.74 4.05 5.12
CA ARG A 21 3.85 5.36 5.77
C ARG A 21 5.26 5.90 5.66
N ASN A 22 6.27 5.04 5.79
CA ASN A 22 7.64 5.49 5.68
C ASN A 22 7.92 5.99 4.27
N SER A 23 7.41 5.30 3.25
CA SER A 23 7.59 5.74 1.89
C SER A 23 6.88 7.07 1.67
N ALA A 24 5.67 7.23 2.21
CA ALA A 24 4.93 8.48 2.10
C ALA A 24 5.71 9.62 2.75
N ARG A 25 6.34 9.35 3.90
CA ARG A 25 7.11 10.38 4.58
C ARG A 25 8.30 10.83 3.75
N LYS A 26 8.99 9.90 3.09
CA LYS A 26 10.13 10.25 2.28
C LYS A 26 9.69 11.06 1.06
N LEU A 27 8.57 10.68 0.46
CA LEU A 27 8.04 11.44 -0.67
C LEU A 27 7.61 12.84 -0.22
N GLN A 28 7.04 12.95 1.00
CA GLN A 28 6.62 14.23 1.53
C GLN A 28 7.84 15.10 1.81
N GLN A 29 8.95 14.53 2.27
CA GLN A 29 10.16 15.27 2.50
C GLN A 29 10.70 15.81 1.19
N CYS A 30 10.64 15.04 0.11
CA CYS A 30 11.05 15.53 -1.19
C CYS A 30 10.19 16.72 -1.61
N ARG A 31 8.88 16.64 -1.36
CA ARG A 31 8.00 17.73 -1.71
C ARG A 31 8.35 18.99 -0.91
N ASP A 32 8.60 18.81 0.39
CA ASP A 32 8.84 19.93 1.28
C ASP A 32 10.18 20.62 1.02
N THR A 33 11.15 19.87 0.51
CA THR A 33 12.47 20.43 0.27
C THR A 33 12.68 20.80 -1.19
N TRP A 34 11.67 20.70 -2.03
CA TRP A 34 11.77 21.00 -3.44
C TRP A 34 11.95 22.51 -3.61
N THR A 35 12.93 22.90 -4.41
CA THR A 35 13.14 24.30 -4.70
C THR A 35 13.01 24.43 -6.21
N SER A 36 13.87 25.16 -6.87
CA SER A 36 13.82 25.29 -8.30
C SER A 36 14.28 23.99 -8.96
N GLU A 37 15.01 23.15 -8.22
CA GLU A 37 15.46 21.89 -8.75
C GLU A 37 14.93 20.76 -7.88
N GLN A 38 14.75 19.59 -8.47
CA GLN A 38 14.25 18.46 -7.69
C GLN A 38 15.29 18.04 -6.67
N PRO A 39 14.84 17.53 -5.53
CA PRO A 39 15.78 17.06 -4.51
C PRO A 39 16.58 15.88 -4.99
N ALA A 40 17.82 15.78 -4.53
CA ALA A 40 18.69 14.69 -4.93
C ALA A 40 18.13 13.34 -4.53
N ASP A 41 17.31 13.26 -3.48
CA ASP A 41 16.76 12.01 -3.00
C ASP A 41 15.54 11.57 -3.77
N LEU A 42 15.02 12.37 -4.67
CA LEU A 42 13.76 12.03 -5.34
C LEU A 42 13.83 10.70 -6.09
N PRO A 43 14.87 10.43 -6.89
CA PRO A 43 14.89 9.17 -7.64
C PRO A 43 14.85 7.96 -6.71
N GLU A 44 15.55 8.03 -5.59
CA GLU A 44 15.58 6.90 -4.67
C GLU A 44 14.24 6.76 -3.97
N ALA A 45 13.60 7.87 -3.58
CA ALA A 45 12.30 7.82 -2.94
C ALA A 45 11.27 7.21 -3.88
N LEU A 46 11.31 7.56 -5.15
CA LEU A 46 10.40 6.99 -6.12
C LEU A 46 10.68 5.51 -6.37
N ARG A 47 11.95 5.12 -6.40
CA ARG A 47 12.33 3.73 -6.61
C ARG A 47 11.83 2.87 -5.46
N ILE A 48 11.98 3.34 -4.24
CA ILE A 48 11.53 2.60 -3.07
C ILE A 48 10.02 2.43 -3.13
N ASN A 49 9.30 3.51 -3.44
CA ASN A 49 7.85 3.43 -3.49
C ASN A 49 7.41 2.46 -4.60
N GLN A 50 8.06 2.48 -5.72
CA GLN A 50 7.72 1.58 -6.80
C GLN A 50 7.99 0.13 -6.43
N SER A 51 9.06 -0.15 -5.69
CA SER A 51 9.36 -1.50 -5.23
C SER A 51 8.27 -2.01 -4.31
N ILE A 52 7.79 -1.16 -3.40
CA ILE A 52 6.73 -1.54 -2.49
C ILE A 52 5.47 -1.90 -3.26
N TRP A 53 5.09 -1.07 -4.21
CA TRP A 53 3.87 -1.30 -4.98
C TRP A 53 4.01 -2.52 -5.91
N SER A 54 5.22 -2.81 -6.39
CA SER A 54 5.45 -4.00 -7.20
C SER A 54 5.22 -5.28 -6.38
N ILE A 55 5.65 -5.25 -5.13
CA ILE A 55 5.43 -6.38 -4.24
C ILE A 55 3.92 -6.53 -3.96
N LEU A 56 3.23 -5.42 -3.73
CA LEU A 56 1.80 -5.48 -3.50
C LEU A 56 1.07 -6.00 -4.72
N GLN A 57 1.46 -5.60 -5.92
CA GLN A 57 0.85 -6.09 -7.13
C GLN A 57 1.01 -7.59 -7.25
N ARG A 58 2.18 -8.10 -6.92
CA ARG A 58 2.44 -9.53 -7.01
C ARG A 58 1.57 -10.29 -6.04
N GLU A 59 1.40 -9.76 -4.83
CA GLU A 59 0.55 -10.40 -3.85
C GLU A 59 -0.91 -10.38 -4.28
N LEU A 60 -1.35 -9.29 -4.89
CA LEU A 60 -2.74 -9.18 -5.31
C LEU A 60 -3.07 -10.08 -6.48
N LEU A 61 -2.08 -10.41 -7.30
CA LEU A 61 -2.29 -11.29 -8.44
C LEU A 61 -2.20 -12.76 -8.06
N ASP A 62 -1.77 -13.06 -6.86
CA ASP A 62 -1.66 -14.44 -6.42
C ASP A 62 -3.07 -14.95 -6.15
N GLU A 63 -3.45 -16.05 -6.76
CA GLU A 63 -4.77 -16.61 -6.59
C GLU A 63 -5.04 -17.02 -5.16
N ALA A 64 -4.00 -17.31 -4.41
CA ALA A 64 -4.16 -17.72 -3.02
C ALA A 64 -4.43 -16.53 -2.11
N ASN A 65 -4.34 -15.30 -2.62
CA ASN A 65 -4.58 -14.13 -1.81
C ASN A 65 -6.05 -14.11 -1.37
N PRO A 66 -6.32 -14.07 -0.07
CA PRO A 66 -7.68 -14.20 0.45
C PRO A 66 -8.57 -12.97 0.35
N LEU A 67 -8.10 -11.88 -0.16
CA LEU A 67 -8.93 -10.69 -0.23
C LEU A 67 -10.09 -10.88 -1.19
N PRO A 68 -11.21 -10.23 -0.95
CA PRO A 68 -12.33 -10.32 -1.87
C PRO A 68 -11.97 -9.80 -3.25
N ALA A 69 -12.54 -10.39 -4.28
CA ALA A 69 -12.21 -10.07 -5.65
C ALA A 69 -12.39 -8.59 -5.97
N THR A 70 -13.44 -7.97 -5.45
CA THR A 70 -13.68 -6.56 -5.70
C THR A 70 -12.57 -5.70 -5.10
N LEU A 71 -12.15 -6.03 -3.90
CA LEU A 71 -11.10 -5.27 -3.25
C LEU A 71 -9.78 -5.46 -3.97
N LYS A 72 -9.48 -6.68 -4.40
CA LYS A 72 -8.26 -6.93 -5.15
C LYS A 72 -8.26 -6.12 -6.44
N ALA A 73 -9.38 -6.08 -7.14
CA ALA A 73 -9.47 -5.34 -8.38
C ALA A 73 -9.26 -3.85 -8.15
N ASN A 74 -9.81 -3.31 -7.06
CA ASN A 74 -9.64 -1.90 -6.76
C ASN A 74 -8.20 -1.56 -6.40
N LEU A 75 -7.55 -2.44 -5.64
CA LEU A 75 -6.17 -2.20 -5.28
C LEU A 75 -5.25 -2.32 -6.50
N LEU A 76 -5.57 -3.22 -7.43
CA LEU A 76 -4.79 -3.32 -8.65
C LEU A 76 -4.97 -2.07 -9.50
N LYS A 77 -6.15 -1.47 -9.52
CA LYS A 77 -6.36 -0.23 -10.25
C LYS A 77 -5.53 0.88 -9.64
N LEU A 78 -5.46 0.94 -8.30
CA LEU A 78 -4.64 1.94 -7.65
C LEU A 78 -3.17 1.72 -7.99
N SER A 79 -2.73 0.47 -8.08
CA SER A 79 -1.34 0.21 -8.39
C SER A 79 -0.98 0.70 -9.79
N VAL A 80 -1.94 0.65 -10.73
CA VAL A 80 -1.70 1.17 -12.07
C VAL A 80 -1.59 2.69 -12.02
N ILE A 81 -2.40 3.35 -11.18
CA ILE A 81 -2.34 4.78 -11.02
C ILE A 81 -0.99 5.17 -10.43
N VAL A 82 -0.50 4.41 -9.44
CA VAL A 82 0.80 4.66 -8.85
C VAL A 82 1.90 4.54 -9.90
N ASP A 83 1.84 3.51 -10.74
CA ASP A 83 2.86 3.32 -11.77
C ASP A 83 2.86 4.48 -12.77
N ARG A 84 1.68 4.92 -13.18
CA ARG A 84 1.59 6.01 -14.14
C ARG A 84 2.06 7.31 -13.55
N GLN A 85 1.70 7.57 -12.30
CA GLN A 85 2.11 8.81 -11.64
C GLN A 85 3.62 8.82 -11.42
N THR A 86 4.20 7.66 -11.10
CA THR A 86 5.64 7.55 -10.91
C THR A 86 6.35 7.84 -12.22
N LEU A 87 5.84 7.28 -13.32
CA LEU A 87 6.46 7.51 -14.61
C LEU A 87 6.36 8.98 -15.00
N ASP A 88 5.22 9.61 -14.76
CA ASP A 88 5.03 11.01 -15.06
C ASP A 88 6.00 11.87 -14.25
N LEU A 89 6.22 11.52 -12.97
CA LEU A 89 7.16 12.26 -12.15
C LEU A 89 8.59 12.11 -12.64
N VAL A 90 8.95 10.94 -13.15
CA VAL A 90 10.29 10.73 -13.67
C VAL A 90 10.49 11.55 -14.95
N GLN A 91 9.48 11.62 -15.78
CA GLN A 91 9.59 12.32 -17.05
C GLN A 91 9.43 13.82 -16.92
N GLN A 92 8.54 14.27 -16.05
CA GLN A 92 8.27 15.68 -15.87
C GLN A 92 8.13 15.97 -14.39
N PRO A 93 9.24 16.10 -13.65
CA PRO A 93 9.19 16.27 -12.21
C PRO A 93 8.53 17.57 -11.79
N ALA A 94 7.66 17.50 -10.80
CA ALA A 94 7.04 18.67 -10.19
C ALA A 94 6.61 18.29 -8.79
N PRO A 95 6.79 19.16 -7.80
CA PRO A 95 6.51 18.79 -6.41
C PRO A 95 5.06 18.42 -6.15
N GLU A 96 4.11 19.10 -6.75
CA GLU A 96 2.72 18.81 -6.49
C GLU A 96 2.31 17.44 -6.97
N LYS A 97 3.06 16.85 -7.90
CA LYS A 97 2.74 15.52 -8.39
C LYS A 97 3.01 14.44 -7.36
N LEU A 98 3.76 14.77 -6.30
CA LEU A 98 4.02 13.81 -5.25
C LEU A 98 2.80 13.63 -4.35
N ASP A 99 1.90 14.60 -4.31
CA ASP A 99 0.76 14.55 -3.39
C ASP A 99 -0.11 13.31 -3.62
N LEU A 100 -0.32 12.93 -4.86
CA LEU A 100 -1.16 11.77 -5.15
C LEU A 100 -0.54 10.49 -4.57
N LEU A 101 0.77 10.33 -4.74
CA LEU A 101 1.43 9.13 -4.22
C LEU A 101 1.39 9.09 -2.71
N VAL A 102 1.58 10.25 -2.07
CA VAL A 102 1.53 10.33 -0.61
C VAL A 102 0.12 9.96 -0.13
N ASP A 103 -0.89 10.54 -0.77
CA ASP A 103 -2.27 10.32 -0.34
C ASP A 103 -2.67 8.85 -0.52
N ILE A 104 -2.29 8.23 -1.62
CA ILE A 104 -2.62 6.83 -1.84
C ILE A 104 -1.93 5.96 -0.79
N ASN A 105 -0.65 6.18 -0.55
CA ASN A 105 0.08 5.38 0.43
C ASN A 105 -0.52 5.51 1.83
N LEU A 106 -0.84 6.73 2.23
CA LEU A 106 -1.39 6.94 3.57
C LEU A 106 -2.80 6.36 3.67
N GLY A 107 -3.59 6.47 2.61
CA GLY A 107 -4.93 5.91 2.62
C GLY A 107 -4.92 4.39 2.75
N ILE A 108 -4.03 3.72 2.02
CA ILE A 108 -3.93 2.27 2.10
C ILE A 108 -3.37 1.87 3.46
N ALA A 109 -2.37 2.61 3.97
CA ALA A 109 -1.80 2.29 5.27
C ALA A 109 -2.85 2.39 6.36
N GLU A 110 -3.72 3.40 6.28
CA GLU A 110 -4.74 3.55 7.28
C GLU A 110 -5.74 2.41 7.16
N GLY A 111 -6.09 1.99 5.96
CA GLY A 111 -6.99 0.87 5.77
C GLY A 111 -6.42 -0.41 6.35
N LEU A 112 -5.12 -0.64 6.16
CA LEU A 112 -4.50 -1.84 6.70
C LEU A 112 -4.47 -1.81 8.23
N SER A 113 -4.34 -0.63 8.81
CA SER A 113 -4.27 -0.54 10.26
C SER A 113 -5.63 -0.65 10.94
N THR A 114 -6.67 -0.11 10.32
CA THR A 114 -7.97 -0.08 10.98
C THR A 114 -8.93 -1.16 10.52
N GLN A 115 -8.69 -1.77 9.39
CA GLN A 115 -9.58 -2.78 8.92
C GLN A 115 -9.46 -3.99 9.77
N PRO A 116 -10.51 -4.57 10.13
CA PRO A 116 -10.47 -5.77 10.94
C PRO A 116 -10.02 -6.84 10.02
N ILE A 117 -9.02 -6.71 9.41
CA ILE A 117 -8.43 -7.68 8.70
C ILE A 117 -8.29 -8.89 9.31
N GLY A 118 -8.10 -8.92 10.42
CA GLY A 118 -7.93 -10.12 11.13
C GLY A 118 -8.92 -11.03 10.63
N LEU A 119 -9.87 -10.54 10.08
CA LEU A 119 -10.81 -11.34 9.63
C LEU A 119 -10.24 -12.27 8.75
N HIS A 120 -9.57 -11.94 7.91
CA HIS A 120 -9.10 -12.84 7.02
C HIS A 120 -8.18 -13.72 7.54
N VAL A 121 -7.60 -13.30 8.35
CA VAL A 121 -6.65 -14.07 8.86
C VAL A 121 -7.20 -15.15 9.46
N VAL A 122 -7.98 -14.97 10.17
CA VAL A 122 -8.54 -15.96 10.89
C VAL A 122 -9.04 -16.90 10.09
N PRO A 123 -9.29 -16.76 9.42
CA PRO A 123 -9.90 -17.61 8.83
C PRO A 123 -9.62 -18.61 8.49
N SER A 124 -9.17 -18.42 8.20
CA SER A 124 -8.74 -19.54 7.90
C SER A 124 -9.57 -20.36 8.61
N ALA A 125 -9.76 -20.15 9.58
CA ALA A 125 -10.41 -20.98 10.36
C ALA A 125 -11.78 -20.75 10.19
N GLU A 126 -12.22 -19.88 10.54
CA GLU A 126 -13.51 -19.74 10.49
C GLU A 126 -13.91 -18.90 9.55
N VAL A 127 -13.47 -18.39 9.11
CA VAL A 127 -13.84 -17.57 8.32
C VAL A 127 -14.52 -17.69 7.34
N PRO A 128 -14.83 -17.94 6.97
CA PRO A 128 -15.50 -18.08 6.00
C PRO A 128 -16.37 -17.12 5.71
N ALA A 129 -16.95 -16.93 6.17
CA ALA A 129 -17.89 -16.21 5.99
C ALA A 129 -17.63 -14.92 5.90
N TYR A 130 -17.46 -14.51 6.31
CA TYR A 130 -17.21 -13.36 6.35
C TYR A 130 -16.82 -12.90 5.45
N GLY A 131 -16.58 -13.39 5.44
CA GLY A 131 -16.16 -13.01 4.86
C GLY A 131 -16.72 -12.43 3.94
N ASN A 132 -17.33 -12.08 3.83
CA ASN A 132 -17.82 -11.61 3.02
C ASN A 132 -18.13 -10.42 3.06
N GLU A 133 -18.44 -10.00 3.46
CA GLU A 133 -18.92 -8.94 3.46
C GLU A 133 -18.33 -7.99 4.01
N ALA A 134 -18.40 -8.09 4.76
CA ALA A 134 -18.01 -7.20 5.60
C ALA A 134 -16.91 -6.58 5.07
N VAL A 135 -16.28 -7.07 4.96
CA VAL A 135 -15.22 -6.60 4.59
C VAL A 135 -15.17 -5.81 3.59
N CYS A 136 -15.73 -6.15 2.92
CA CYS A 136 -15.56 -5.54 1.89
C CYS A 136 -15.90 -4.31 1.95
N ALA A 137 -16.53 -4.18 2.55
CA ALA A 137 -16.94 -2.95 2.65
C ALA A 137 -16.01 -2.03 2.50
#